data_9f2eafc4f0095d531ef54f9e86a072ab
#
_entry.id   9f2eafc4f0095d531ef54f9e86a072ab
#
_cell.length_a   1.000
_cell.length_b   1.000
_cell.length_c   1.000
_cell.angle_alpha   90.00
_cell.angle_beta   90.00
_cell.angle_gamma   90.00
#
_symmetry.space_group_name_H-M   'P 1'
#
loop_
_entity.id
_entity.type
_entity.pdbx_description
1 polymer ?
#
loop_
_entity_poly.entity_id
_entity_poly.type
_entity_poly.pdbx_seq_one_letter_code
_entity_poly.pdbx_strand_id
1 'polypeptide(L)'
;AALFEACVDAAMRGATLGEITRAVRIQDQAGATVKPVTLWRAAGPFEKLRQAVEAQTEQTGHRPTIFLANMGPLKQHKARADFARGFFEVAGFAVIGSPGAKTVADAAAAALQSGASAVCICSTDDTYPEIVPPLVKALRAQKPDLLVLLAGYPTAQVEAHQAAGVNEFIHLRANALEVLTQIAAQLGVQP
;
A
#
# COMPACT_ATOMS: atom_id res chain seq x y z
N ALA A 1 -45.14 15.86 24.41
CA ALA A 1 -44.09 16.62 25.15
C ALA A 1 -43.30 15.69 26.04
N ALA A 2 -43.92 14.96 26.97
CA ALA A 2 -43.21 14.14 27.98
C ALA A 2 -42.25 13.08 27.40
N LEU A 3 -42.62 12.39 26.29
CA LEU A 3 -41.74 11.40 25.67
C LEU A 3 -40.51 12.05 25.07
N PHE A 4 -40.64 13.18 24.40
CA PHE A 4 -39.53 13.91 23.82
C PHE A 4 -38.56 14.39 24.90
N GLU A 5 -39.06 14.96 25.98
CA GLU A 5 -38.26 15.41 27.12
C GLU A 5 -37.49 14.24 27.73
N ALA A 6 -38.13 13.09 27.90
CA ALA A 6 -37.48 11.88 28.42
C ALA A 6 -36.35 11.37 27.46
N CYS A 7 -36.54 11.46 26.18
CA CYS A 7 -35.48 11.11 25.18
C CYS A 7 -34.31 12.08 25.27
N VAL A 8 -34.56 13.38 25.44
CA VAL A 8 -33.50 14.40 25.61
C VAL A 8 -32.72 14.13 26.87
N ASP A 9 -33.41 13.88 28.01
CA ASP A 9 -32.77 13.55 29.27
C ASP A 9 -31.93 12.28 29.21
N ALA A 10 -32.42 11.25 28.53
CA ALA A 10 -31.66 10.01 28.32
C ALA A 10 -30.38 10.29 27.50
N ALA A 11 -30.47 11.07 26.42
CA ALA A 11 -29.33 11.46 25.61
C ALA A 11 -28.31 12.28 26.40
N MET A 12 -28.77 13.22 27.23
CA MET A 12 -27.89 14.00 28.11
C MET A 12 -27.17 13.15 29.16
N ARG A 13 -27.73 12.00 29.54
CA ARG A 13 -27.11 11.01 30.43
C ARG A 13 -26.23 9.99 29.70
N GLY A 14 -26.03 10.16 28.37
CA GLY A 14 -25.15 9.34 27.57
C GLY A 14 -25.80 8.12 26.89
N ALA A 15 -27.13 8.03 26.89
CA ALA A 15 -27.81 6.97 26.16
C ALA A 15 -27.62 7.13 24.66
N THR A 16 -27.34 6.02 23.99
CA THR A 16 -27.21 5.98 22.52
C THR A 16 -28.59 6.07 21.86
N LEU A 17 -28.61 6.51 20.60
CA LEU A 17 -29.82 6.53 19.78
C LEU A 17 -30.49 5.15 19.73
N GLY A 18 -29.68 4.08 19.64
CA GLY A 18 -30.19 2.70 19.62
C GLY A 18 -30.89 2.30 20.92
N GLU A 19 -30.39 2.70 22.07
CA GLU A 19 -31.01 2.45 23.37
C GLU A 19 -32.33 3.22 23.52
N ILE A 20 -32.34 4.50 23.18
CA ILE A 20 -33.54 5.34 23.20
C ILE A 20 -34.61 4.76 22.25
N THR A 21 -34.23 4.43 21.02
CA THR A 21 -35.16 3.83 20.03
C THR A 21 -35.74 2.52 20.53
N ARG A 22 -34.91 1.65 21.13
CA ARG A 22 -35.35 0.37 21.69
C ARG A 22 -36.36 0.57 22.83
N ALA A 23 -36.10 1.53 23.72
CA ALA A 23 -36.97 1.83 24.85
C ALA A 23 -38.33 2.40 24.37
N VAL A 24 -38.31 3.33 23.40
CA VAL A 24 -39.52 3.94 22.84
C VAL A 24 -40.37 2.93 22.08
N ARG A 25 -39.74 1.96 21.42
CA ARG A 25 -40.39 0.96 20.58
C ARG A 25 -40.58 -0.39 21.23
N ILE A 26 -40.44 -0.48 22.57
CA ILE A 26 -40.52 -1.75 23.30
C ILE A 26 -41.85 -2.49 23.13
N GLN A 27 -42.91 -1.78 22.80
CA GLN A 27 -44.25 -2.36 22.58
C GLN A 27 -44.55 -2.56 21.08
N ASP A 28 -43.65 -2.18 20.21
CA ASP A 28 -43.86 -2.40 18.77
C ASP A 28 -43.88 -3.90 18.48
N GLN A 29 -44.89 -4.33 17.76
CA GLN A 29 -44.91 -5.70 17.24
C GLN A 29 -43.91 -5.84 16.09
N ALA A 30 -43.35 -7.04 15.93
CA ALA A 30 -42.45 -7.35 14.85
C ALA A 30 -43.16 -7.07 13.51
N GLY A 31 -42.65 -6.11 12.77
CA GLY A 31 -43.14 -5.78 11.42
C GLY A 31 -42.59 -6.75 10.38
N ALA A 32 -42.80 -6.42 9.11
CA ALA A 32 -42.25 -7.19 8.00
C ALA A 32 -40.73 -7.23 8.08
N THR A 33 -40.15 -8.43 8.01
CA THR A 33 -38.71 -8.60 7.91
C THR A 33 -38.28 -8.34 6.47
N VAL A 34 -37.40 -7.38 6.28
CA VAL A 34 -36.78 -7.11 4.98
C VAL A 34 -35.35 -7.62 4.97
N LYS A 35 -34.95 -8.18 3.83
CA LYS A 35 -33.55 -8.58 3.65
C LYS A 35 -32.68 -7.32 3.67
N PRO A 36 -31.65 -7.26 4.55
CA PRO A 36 -30.79 -6.08 4.61
C PRO A 36 -30.02 -5.90 3.29
N VAL A 37 -29.84 -4.66 2.90
CA VAL A 37 -28.96 -4.33 1.77
C VAL A 37 -27.51 -4.53 2.23
N THR A 38 -26.74 -5.29 1.46
CA THR A 38 -25.31 -5.42 1.71
C THR A 38 -24.63 -4.08 1.38
N LEU A 39 -24.11 -3.43 2.40
CA LEU A 39 -23.30 -2.22 2.19
C LEU A 39 -21.94 -2.64 1.60
N TRP A 40 -21.65 -2.12 0.42
CA TRP A 40 -20.38 -2.31 -0.24
C TRP A 40 -19.66 -0.97 -0.42
N ARG A 41 -18.38 -0.93 -0.05
CA ARG A 41 -17.52 0.24 -0.22
C ARG A 41 -16.47 -0.07 -1.29
N ALA A 42 -16.30 0.85 -2.24
CA ALA A 42 -15.30 0.70 -3.30
C ALA A 42 -13.86 0.57 -2.73
N ALA A 43 -13.58 1.24 -1.61
CA ALA A 43 -12.30 1.12 -0.89
C ALA A 43 -12.15 -0.17 -0.07
N GLY A 44 -13.23 -0.94 0.14
CA GLY A 44 -13.22 -2.12 1.02
C GLY A 44 -12.10 -3.13 0.76
N PRO A 45 -11.79 -3.49 -0.49
CA PRO A 45 -10.68 -4.39 -0.78
C PRO A 45 -9.31 -3.83 -0.36
N PHE A 46 -9.07 -2.54 -0.56
CA PHE A 46 -7.83 -1.87 -0.10
C PHE A 46 -7.77 -1.76 1.43
N GLU A 47 -8.91 -1.53 2.07
CA GLU A 47 -9.00 -1.51 3.54
C GLU A 47 -8.64 -2.88 4.14
N LYS A 48 -9.10 -3.97 3.53
CA LYS A 48 -8.74 -5.34 3.94
C LYS A 48 -7.24 -5.59 3.80
N LEU A 49 -6.66 -5.19 2.66
CA LEU A 49 -5.22 -5.33 2.44
C LEU A 49 -4.43 -4.55 3.49
N ARG A 50 -4.83 -3.31 3.78
CA ARG A 50 -4.21 -2.48 4.82
C ARG A 50 -4.32 -3.12 6.21
N GLN A 51 -5.48 -3.66 6.56
CA GLN A 51 -5.68 -4.37 7.82
C GLN A 51 -4.76 -5.58 7.94
N ALA A 52 -4.55 -6.33 6.87
CA ALA A 52 -3.62 -7.47 6.86
C ALA A 52 -2.16 -7.01 7.08
N VAL A 53 -1.74 -5.90 6.45
CA VAL A 53 -0.41 -5.29 6.69
C VAL A 53 -0.26 -4.81 8.13
N GLU A 54 -1.29 -4.21 8.70
CA GLU A 54 -1.30 -3.76 10.09
C GLU A 54 -1.24 -4.94 11.06
N ALA A 55 -2.05 -5.97 10.85
CA ALA A 55 -2.03 -7.19 11.67
C ALA A 55 -0.67 -7.89 11.66
N GLN A 56 -0.04 -8.02 10.49
CA GLN A 56 1.31 -8.55 10.40
C GLN A 56 2.32 -7.66 11.13
N THR A 57 2.19 -6.34 11.01
CA THR A 57 3.06 -5.40 11.72
C THR A 57 2.96 -5.56 13.23
N GLU A 58 1.75 -5.75 13.77
CA GLU A 58 1.52 -6.01 15.19
C GLU A 58 2.12 -7.35 15.64
N GLN A 59 2.00 -8.39 14.82
CA GLN A 59 2.53 -9.73 15.14
C GLN A 59 4.06 -9.80 15.08
N THR A 60 4.67 -9.12 14.10
CA THR A 60 6.12 -9.25 13.84
C THR A 60 6.94 -8.10 14.44
N GLY A 61 6.29 -7.00 14.81
CA GLY A 61 6.96 -5.75 15.19
C GLY A 61 7.58 -4.99 14.00
N HIS A 62 7.44 -5.49 12.77
CA HIS A 62 8.05 -4.94 11.57
C HIS A 62 7.04 -4.65 10.49
N ARG A 63 6.90 -3.38 10.11
CA ARG A 63 6.07 -2.98 8.97
C ARG A 63 6.81 -3.23 7.66
N PRO A 64 6.19 -3.90 6.66
CA PRO A 64 6.79 -4.02 5.34
C PRO A 64 7.16 -2.65 4.77
N THR A 65 8.42 -2.50 4.38
CA THR A 65 9.02 -1.21 4.02
C THR A 65 9.55 -1.27 2.59
N ILE A 66 9.22 -0.28 1.78
CA ILE A 66 9.66 -0.14 0.40
C ILE A 66 10.66 1.03 0.32
N PHE A 67 11.87 0.77 -0.15
CA PHE A 67 12.87 1.79 -0.42
C PHE A 67 12.73 2.29 -1.85
N LEU A 68 12.60 3.61 -2.03
CA LEU A 68 12.61 4.22 -3.37
C LEU A 68 14.05 4.53 -3.77
N ALA A 69 14.60 3.72 -4.66
CA ALA A 69 15.89 3.94 -5.28
C ALA A 69 15.76 5.00 -6.39
N ASN A 70 15.78 6.25 -5.97
CA ASN A 70 15.68 7.40 -6.86
C ASN A 70 16.99 7.59 -7.62
N MET A 71 16.94 7.52 -8.94
CA MET A 71 18.12 7.61 -9.79
C MET A 71 18.18 8.93 -10.56
N GLY A 72 19.38 9.51 -10.59
CA GLY A 72 19.63 10.76 -11.31
C GLY A 72 19.09 12.01 -10.60
N PRO A 73 19.08 13.15 -11.30
CA PRO A 73 18.60 14.43 -10.76
C PRO A 73 17.10 14.42 -10.48
N LEU A 74 16.65 15.31 -9.59
CA LEU A 74 15.26 15.39 -9.12
C LEU A 74 14.22 15.33 -10.24
N LYS A 75 14.47 16.02 -11.35
CA LYS A 75 13.55 16.06 -12.51
C LYS A 75 13.33 14.70 -13.18
N GLN A 76 14.26 13.76 -13.03
CA GLN A 76 14.15 12.42 -13.62
C GLN A 76 13.34 11.47 -12.77
N HIS A 77 13.49 11.51 -11.45
CA HIS A 77 12.86 10.51 -10.58
C HIS A 77 11.63 11.01 -9.82
N LYS A 78 11.48 12.34 -9.61
CA LYS A 78 10.45 12.86 -8.68
C LYS A 78 9.04 12.37 -9.00
N ALA A 79 8.60 12.48 -10.24
CA ALA A 79 7.23 12.08 -10.63
C ALA A 79 6.96 10.59 -10.37
N ARG A 80 7.96 9.74 -10.64
CA ARG A 80 7.88 8.30 -10.40
C ARG A 80 7.94 7.96 -8.92
N ALA A 81 8.78 8.67 -8.16
CA ALA A 81 8.90 8.50 -6.72
C ALA A 81 7.62 8.94 -5.98
N ASP A 82 7.02 10.06 -6.36
CA ASP A 82 5.77 10.55 -5.77
C ASP A 82 4.62 9.58 -6.07
N PHE A 83 4.52 9.09 -7.31
CA PHE A 83 3.54 8.08 -7.68
C PHE A 83 3.75 6.78 -6.89
N ALA A 84 4.98 6.27 -6.85
CA ALA A 84 5.32 5.04 -6.14
C ALA A 84 5.00 5.14 -4.64
N ARG A 85 5.30 6.26 -4.00
CA ARG A 85 4.96 6.52 -2.61
C ARG A 85 3.46 6.38 -2.39
N GLY A 86 2.65 7.15 -3.11
CA GLY A 86 1.20 7.09 -2.99
C GLY A 86 0.64 5.70 -3.27
N PHE A 87 1.19 5.00 -4.27
CA PHE A 87 0.78 3.65 -4.64
C PHE A 87 0.99 2.65 -3.49
N PHE A 88 2.16 2.64 -2.86
CA PHE A 88 2.47 1.70 -1.79
C PHE A 88 1.80 2.07 -0.45
N GLU A 89 1.68 3.35 -0.15
CA GLU A 89 1.03 3.82 1.09
C GLU A 89 -0.47 3.47 1.14
N VAL A 90 -1.13 3.26 -0.02
CA VAL A 90 -2.52 2.76 -0.07
C VAL A 90 -2.66 1.42 0.63
N ALA A 91 -1.71 0.51 0.46
CA ALA A 91 -1.69 -0.79 1.14
C ALA A 91 -1.20 -0.74 2.59
N GLY A 92 -0.75 0.42 3.07
CA GLY A 92 -0.20 0.58 4.41
C GLY A 92 1.29 0.25 4.56
N PHE A 93 2.02 0.03 3.45
CA PHE A 93 3.47 -0.14 3.49
C PHE A 93 4.16 1.15 3.94
N ALA A 94 5.27 1.02 4.65
CA ALA A 94 6.15 2.15 4.91
C ALA A 94 6.99 2.44 3.67
N VAL A 95 7.23 3.72 3.37
CA VAL A 95 8.01 4.11 2.20
C VAL A 95 9.16 5.02 2.61
N ILE A 96 10.39 4.56 2.34
CA ILE A 96 11.62 5.32 2.55
C ILE A 96 12.05 5.90 1.20
N GLY A 97 12.08 7.22 1.08
CA GLY A 97 12.63 7.91 -0.09
C GLY A 97 14.13 8.18 0.09
N SER A 98 14.89 8.10 -1.01
CA SER A 98 16.27 8.56 -1.05
C SER A 98 16.39 9.90 -1.78
N PRO A 99 17.38 10.73 -1.45
CA PRO A 99 17.82 11.78 -2.37
C PRO A 99 18.34 11.09 -3.64
N GLY A 100 18.18 11.70 -4.81
CA GLY A 100 18.59 11.09 -6.07
C GLY A 100 20.04 10.62 -6.08
N ALA A 101 20.25 9.32 -6.27
CA ALA A 101 21.59 8.72 -6.34
C ALA A 101 22.23 9.04 -7.70
N LYS A 102 23.51 9.37 -7.67
CA LYS A 102 24.29 9.66 -8.90
C LYS A 102 24.80 8.40 -9.57
N THR A 103 25.07 7.36 -8.78
CA THR A 103 25.60 6.10 -9.26
C THR A 103 24.75 4.92 -8.80
N VAL A 104 24.84 3.82 -9.53
CA VAL A 104 24.19 2.55 -9.18
C VAL A 104 24.73 2.03 -7.84
N ALA A 105 26.03 2.21 -7.58
CA ALA A 105 26.65 1.76 -6.33
C ALA A 105 26.09 2.50 -5.12
N ASP A 106 25.90 3.83 -5.22
CA ASP A 106 25.31 4.63 -4.15
C ASP A 106 23.87 4.21 -3.87
N ALA A 107 23.08 3.98 -4.95
CA ALA A 107 21.70 3.55 -4.82
C ALA A 107 21.59 2.16 -4.15
N ALA A 108 22.44 1.22 -4.58
CA ALA A 108 22.46 -0.13 -4.01
C ALA A 108 22.88 -0.09 -2.52
N ALA A 109 23.91 0.67 -2.19
CA ALA A 109 24.38 0.82 -0.81
C ALA A 109 23.28 1.42 0.09
N ALA A 110 22.64 2.50 -0.34
CA ALA A 110 21.56 3.14 0.40
C ALA A 110 20.35 2.20 0.59
N ALA A 111 19.97 1.46 -0.46
CA ALA A 111 18.88 0.49 -0.40
C ALA A 111 19.19 -0.63 0.62
N LEU A 112 20.37 -1.19 0.59
CA LEU A 112 20.79 -2.26 1.51
C LEU A 112 20.91 -1.78 2.96
N GLN A 113 21.45 -0.58 3.17
CA GLN A 113 21.54 0.05 4.50
C GLN A 113 20.18 0.41 5.09
N SER A 114 19.17 0.67 4.26
CA SER A 114 17.82 1.01 4.74
C SER A 114 17.13 -0.13 5.47
N GLY A 115 17.57 -1.38 5.28
CA GLY A 115 16.90 -2.57 5.80
C GLY A 115 15.54 -2.86 5.18
N ALA A 116 15.15 -2.16 4.12
CA ALA A 116 13.85 -2.31 3.49
C ALA A 116 13.58 -3.73 2.99
N SER A 117 12.28 -4.08 2.99
CA SER A 117 11.79 -5.39 2.54
C SER A 117 11.78 -5.50 1.01
N ALA A 118 11.62 -4.37 0.32
CA ALA A 118 11.63 -4.27 -1.13
C ALA A 118 12.27 -2.97 -1.60
N VAL A 119 12.69 -2.93 -2.87
CA VAL A 119 13.26 -1.74 -3.51
C VAL A 119 12.46 -1.42 -4.76
N CYS A 120 12.04 -0.16 -4.91
CA CYS A 120 11.40 0.33 -6.12
C CYS A 120 12.33 1.31 -6.83
N ILE A 121 12.70 1.01 -8.06
CA ILE A 121 13.58 1.83 -8.89
C ILE A 121 12.76 2.94 -9.53
N CYS A 122 13.17 4.19 -9.32
CA CYS A 122 12.48 5.39 -9.82
C CYS A 122 13.42 6.24 -10.67
N SER A 123 13.14 6.31 -11.98
CA SER A 123 13.82 7.18 -12.94
C SER A 123 12.95 7.36 -14.20
N THR A 124 13.52 7.72 -15.33
CA THR A 124 12.83 7.80 -16.65
C THR A 124 13.02 6.53 -17.45
N ASP A 125 12.09 6.24 -18.37
CA ASP A 125 12.14 5.03 -19.20
C ASP A 125 13.44 4.94 -20.03
N ASP A 126 13.96 6.08 -20.50
CA ASP A 126 15.19 6.15 -21.29
C ASP A 126 16.44 5.75 -20.50
N THR A 127 16.43 5.89 -19.19
CA THR A 127 17.58 5.58 -18.33
C THR A 127 17.55 4.15 -17.78
N TYR A 128 16.39 3.50 -17.75
CA TYR A 128 16.24 2.17 -17.17
C TYR A 128 17.15 1.10 -17.81
N PRO A 129 17.37 1.05 -19.14
CA PRO A 129 18.26 0.06 -19.74
C PRO A 129 19.68 0.07 -19.16
N GLU A 130 20.18 1.26 -18.80
CA GLU A 130 21.55 1.43 -18.27
C GLU A 130 21.63 1.19 -16.76
N ILE A 131 20.57 1.52 -16.00
CA ILE A 131 20.63 1.50 -14.53
C ILE A 131 20.02 0.22 -13.91
N VAL A 132 18.99 -0.37 -14.52
CA VAL A 132 18.25 -1.50 -13.91
C VAL A 132 19.11 -2.75 -13.81
N PRO A 133 19.76 -3.26 -14.90
CA PRO A 133 20.51 -4.50 -14.80
C PRO A 133 21.67 -4.45 -13.77
N PRO A 134 22.54 -3.41 -13.78
CA PRO A 134 23.62 -3.35 -12.80
C PRO A 134 23.12 -3.12 -11.36
N LEU A 135 22.01 -2.39 -11.18
CA LEU A 135 21.44 -2.15 -9.85
C LEU A 135 20.85 -3.44 -9.27
N VAL A 136 20.07 -4.17 -10.02
CA VAL A 136 19.51 -5.46 -9.60
C VAL A 136 20.61 -6.44 -9.28
N LYS A 137 21.65 -6.53 -10.12
CA LYS A 137 22.83 -7.38 -9.86
C LYS A 137 23.50 -7.01 -8.54
N ALA A 138 23.73 -5.73 -8.28
CA ALA A 138 24.36 -5.25 -7.06
C ALA A 138 23.52 -5.55 -5.80
N LEU A 139 22.21 -5.37 -5.89
CA LEU A 139 21.28 -5.67 -4.79
C LEU A 139 21.25 -7.17 -4.46
N ARG A 140 21.08 -8.02 -5.49
CA ARG A 140 20.97 -9.48 -5.33
C ARG A 140 22.27 -10.16 -4.93
N ALA A 141 23.41 -9.56 -5.22
CA ALA A 141 24.70 -10.05 -4.76
C ALA A 141 24.81 -10.11 -3.23
N GLN A 142 24.08 -9.24 -2.51
CA GLN A 142 24.08 -9.18 -1.05
C GLN A 142 22.76 -9.69 -0.45
N LYS A 143 21.64 -9.56 -1.16
CA LYS A 143 20.31 -9.99 -0.71
C LYS A 143 19.58 -10.69 -1.86
N PRO A 144 19.80 -12.00 -2.10
CA PRO A 144 19.30 -12.72 -3.26
C PRO A 144 17.77 -12.66 -3.43
N ASP A 145 17.03 -12.70 -2.31
CA ASP A 145 15.58 -12.73 -2.27
C ASP A 145 14.93 -11.34 -2.20
N LEU A 146 15.72 -10.28 -2.36
CA LEU A 146 15.20 -8.92 -2.29
C LEU A 146 14.20 -8.68 -3.43
N LEU A 147 13.00 -8.23 -3.08
CA LEU A 147 11.98 -7.86 -4.04
C LEU A 147 12.35 -6.55 -4.73
N VAL A 148 12.50 -6.59 -6.05
CA VAL A 148 12.85 -5.42 -6.86
C VAL A 148 11.68 -5.05 -7.75
N LEU A 149 11.22 -3.81 -7.61
CA LEU A 149 10.08 -3.22 -8.31
C LEU A 149 10.57 -2.10 -9.21
N LEU A 150 9.81 -1.79 -10.27
CA LEU A 150 10.11 -0.69 -11.17
C LEU A 150 8.92 0.24 -11.31
N ALA A 151 9.14 1.54 -11.09
CA ALA A 151 8.12 2.56 -11.27
C ALA A 151 8.04 2.99 -12.74
N GLY A 152 7.12 2.40 -13.48
CA GLY A 152 6.89 2.58 -14.91
C GLY A 152 6.55 1.27 -15.59
N TYR A 153 6.22 1.36 -16.88
CA TYR A 153 5.96 0.19 -17.72
C TYR A 153 6.49 0.48 -19.15
N PRO A 154 7.82 0.50 -19.33
CA PRO A 154 8.43 0.72 -20.65
C PRO A 154 8.21 -0.52 -21.52
N THR A 155 7.12 -0.54 -22.29
CA THR A 155 6.59 -1.73 -23.00
C THR A 155 7.64 -2.47 -23.83
N ALA A 156 8.54 -1.72 -24.48
CA ALA A 156 9.61 -2.31 -25.30
C ALA A 156 10.76 -2.94 -24.48
N GLN A 157 10.78 -2.75 -23.18
CA GLN A 157 11.90 -3.12 -22.30
C GLN A 157 11.46 -4.05 -21.15
N VAL A 158 10.16 -4.35 -21.04
CA VAL A 158 9.59 -5.14 -19.93
C VAL A 158 10.27 -6.49 -19.79
N GLU A 159 10.37 -7.25 -20.89
CA GLU A 159 11.01 -8.57 -20.90
C GLU A 159 12.49 -8.50 -20.47
N ALA A 160 13.22 -7.49 -20.95
CA ALA A 160 14.62 -7.30 -20.59
C ALA A 160 14.78 -6.96 -19.09
N HIS A 161 13.90 -6.15 -18.53
CA HIS A 161 13.93 -5.83 -17.09
C HIS A 161 13.51 -7.01 -16.23
N GLN A 162 12.53 -7.80 -16.65
CA GLN A 162 12.17 -9.05 -15.99
C GLN A 162 13.34 -10.05 -16.02
N ALA A 163 13.97 -10.21 -17.16
CA ALA A 163 15.16 -11.06 -17.28
C ALA A 163 16.35 -10.56 -16.43
N ALA A 164 16.47 -9.24 -16.24
CA ALA A 164 17.43 -8.66 -15.31
C ALA A 164 17.07 -8.89 -13.84
N GLY A 165 15.84 -9.31 -13.54
CA GLY A 165 15.39 -9.68 -12.20
C GLY A 165 14.45 -8.67 -11.52
N VAL A 166 13.80 -7.78 -12.29
CA VAL A 166 12.67 -7.00 -11.79
C VAL A 166 11.48 -7.94 -11.58
N ASN A 167 10.88 -7.90 -10.40
CA ASN A 167 9.78 -8.78 -10.02
C ASN A 167 8.42 -8.22 -10.46
N GLU A 168 8.21 -6.91 -10.35
CA GLU A 168 6.92 -6.30 -10.64
C GLU A 168 7.07 -4.84 -11.11
N PHE A 169 6.07 -4.37 -11.87
CA PHE A 169 6.00 -3.01 -12.40
C PHE A 169 4.80 -2.27 -11.82
N ILE A 170 5.01 -1.04 -11.37
CA ILE A 170 3.93 -0.18 -10.92
C ILE A 170 3.72 0.97 -11.90
N HIS A 171 2.50 1.17 -12.35
CA HIS A 171 2.17 2.21 -13.32
C HIS A 171 0.67 2.60 -13.27
N LEU A 172 0.32 3.72 -13.90
CA LEU A 172 -1.05 4.29 -13.85
C LEU A 172 -2.15 3.37 -14.39
N ARG A 173 -1.81 2.41 -15.25
CA ARG A 173 -2.77 1.48 -15.88
C ARG A 173 -2.80 0.12 -15.20
N ALA A 174 -1.98 -0.10 -14.18
CA ALA A 174 -1.98 -1.35 -13.44
C ALA A 174 -3.27 -1.51 -12.60
N ASN A 175 -3.70 -2.74 -12.41
CA ASN A 175 -4.67 -3.06 -11.39
C ASN A 175 -4.00 -2.92 -10.01
N ALA A 176 -4.15 -1.74 -9.40
CA ALA A 176 -3.44 -1.41 -8.17
C ALA A 176 -3.71 -2.41 -7.03
N LEU A 177 -4.95 -2.89 -6.88
CA LEU A 177 -5.28 -3.87 -5.85
C LEU A 177 -4.56 -5.20 -6.08
N GLU A 178 -4.55 -5.70 -7.30
CA GLU A 178 -3.90 -6.96 -7.66
C GLU A 178 -2.39 -6.87 -7.43
N VAL A 179 -1.73 -5.84 -7.96
CA VAL A 179 -0.29 -5.62 -7.81
C VAL A 179 0.10 -5.48 -6.34
N LEU A 180 -0.64 -4.66 -5.57
CA LEU A 180 -0.37 -4.50 -4.14
C LEU A 180 -0.59 -5.78 -3.34
N THR A 181 -1.60 -6.59 -3.69
CA THR A 181 -1.84 -7.89 -3.06
C THR A 181 -0.71 -8.88 -3.36
N GLN A 182 -0.22 -8.92 -4.59
CA GLN A 182 0.92 -9.76 -4.98
C GLN A 182 2.20 -9.35 -4.25
N ILE A 183 2.49 -8.04 -4.17
CA ILE A 183 3.63 -7.52 -3.40
C ILE A 183 3.49 -7.88 -1.93
N ALA A 184 2.32 -7.71 -1.33
CA ALA A 184 2.03 -8.06 0.05
C ALA A 184 2.31 -9.54 0.32
N ALA A 185 1.81 -10.43 -0.53
CA ALA A 185 2.04 -11.87 -0.41
C ALA A 185 3.53 -12.22 -0.48
N GLN A 186 4.29 -11.61 -1.40
CA GLN A 186 5.75 -11.81 -1.51
C GLN A 186 6.51 -11.29 -0.27
N LEU A 187 5.95 -10.30 0.43
CA LEU A 187 6.49 -9.78 1.69
C LEU A 187 5.96 -10.53 2.93
N GLY A 188 5.25 -11.65 2.73
CA GLY A 188 4.74 -12.51 3.79
C GLY A 188 3.43 -12.04 4.43
N VAL A 189 2.79 -11.00 3.90
CA VAL A 189 1.45 -10.57 4.33
C VAL A 189 0.41 -11.53 3.77
N GLN A 190 -0.48 -12.03 4.60
CA GLN A 190 -1.63 -12.84 4.20
C GLN A 190 -2.89 -11.98 4.27
N PRO A 191 -3.36 -11.47 3.11
CA PRO A 191 -4.56 -10.61 3.05
C PRO A 191 -5.86 -11.40 3.20
#